data_53c7793e4ee28006e72e67483dce212e
#
_entry.id   53c7793e4ee28006e72e67483dce212e
#
_cell.length_a   1.000
_cell.length_b   1.000
_cell.length_c   1.000
_cell.angle_alpha   90.00
_cell.angle_beta   90.00
_cell.angle_gamma   90.00
#
_symmetry.space_group_name_H-M   'P 1'
#
loop_
_entity.id
_entity.type
_entity.pdbx_description
1 polymer ?
#
loop_
_entity_poly.entity_id
_entity_poly.type
_entity_poly.pdbx_seq_one_letter_code
_entity_poly.pdbx_strand_id
1 'polypeptide(L)'
;MLMTRGVLDGEPKRWSCLCAYDGTEFAGWQKQPNGHAVQDKIEEALEKIFGSPVRTIGSGRTDAGVHAIGQVFHFDAPWMHPLQSLLQAMRTYFPTGISPLELKEETNDFHALLAARGKRYRYRLCLVWAMHEADRSVYSLKEKKVNLAAMQEAAKHFIGEHDFSAFSVSRGEDEKLESKARKVWKVEVLEEKEEVQVVVEGSGFLYKMV
;
A
#
# COMPACT_ATOMS: atom_id res chain seq x y z
N MET A 1 32.53 -10.67 5.30
CA MET A 1 33.04 -10.85 3.93
C MET A 1 32.40 -9.76 3.09
N LEU A 2 33.11 -8.66 2.86
CA LEU A 2 32.64 -7.53 2.06
C LEU A 2 32.53 -8.01 0.61
N MET A 3 31.31 -8.10 0.10
CA MET A 3 31.13 -8.28 -1.34
C MET A 3 31.65 -7.00 -2.02
N THR A 4 32.72 -7.18 -2.78
CA THR A 4 33.28 -6.16 -3.66
C THR A 4 32.16 -5.62 -4.57
N ARG A 5 32.11 -4.29 -4.71
CA ARG A 5 31.29 -3.55 -5.67
C ARG A 5 31.56 -4.06 -7.10
N GLY A 6 30.92 -5.14 -7.49
CA GLY A 6 30.73 -5.49 -8.87
C GLY A 6 29.56 -4.66 -9.37
N VAL A 7 29.82 -3.75 -10.28
CA VAL A 7 28.78 -3.19 -11.14
C VAL A 7 28.03 -4.39 -11.68
N LEU A 8 26.73 -4.48 -11.42
CA LEU A 8 25.90 -5.54 -11.98
C LEU A 8 25.79 -5.25 -13.47
N ASP A 9 26.72 -5.83 -14.26
CA ASP A 9 26.72 -5.72 -15.71
C ASP A 9 25.52 -6.52 -16.25
N GLY A 10 24.60 -5.85 -16.91
CA GLY A 10 23.43 -6.46 -17.54
C GLY A 10 22.41 -5.40 -17.96
N GLU A 11 21.60 -5.74 -18.94
CA GLU A 11 20.46 -4.90 -19.29
C GLU A 11 19.46 -4.86 -18.12
N PRO A 12 18.90 -3.69 -17.79
CA PRO A 12 17.85 -3.59 -16.78
C PRO A 12 16.64 -4.43 -17.18
N LYS A 13 16.16 -5.23 -16.24
CA LYS A 13 14.91 -5.98 -16.33
C LYS A 13 13.87 -5.31 -15.46
N ARG A 14 12.61 -5.45 -15.83
CA ARG A 14 11.49 -4.99 -15.00
C ARG A 14 11.08 -6.04 -14.00
N TRP A 15 11.00 -5.63 -12.76
CA TRP A 15 10.61 -6.46 -11.62
C TRP A 15 9.33 -5.92 -10.99
N SER A 16 8.37 -6.78 -10.70
CA SER A 16 7.27 -6.46 -9.78
C SER A 16 7.47 -7.15 -8.45
N CYS A 17 7.21 -6.43 -7.37
CA CYS A 17 7.28 -6.94 -6.02
C CYS A 17 5.94 -6.76 -5.30
N LEU A 18 5.39 -7.87 -4.78
CA LEU A 18 4.34 -7.84 -3.78
C LEU A 18 4.99 -7.66 -2.42
N CYS A 19 4.57 -6.66 -1.65
CA CYS A 19 5.11 -6.41 -0.32
C CYS A 19 4.01 -6.10 0.72
N ALA A 20 4.31 -6.43 1.97
CA ALA A 20 3.56 -5.98 3.13
C ALA A 20 4.38 -4.96 3.91
N TYR A 21 3.71 -4.05 4.62
CA TYR A 21 4.38 -3.17 5.57
C TYR A 21 3.49 -2.74 6.71
N ASP A 22 4.11 -2.57 7.88
CA ASP A 22 3.57 -1.87 9.03
C ASP A 22 3.79 -0.36 8.80
N GLY A 23 2.72 0.37 8.59
CA GLY A 23 2.76 1.81 8.27
C GLY A 23 2.98 2.72 9.47
N THR A 24 2.98 2.19 10.70
CA THR A 24 2.96 2.98 11.94
C THR A 24 4.06 4.04 11.99
N GLU A 25 5.27 3.68 11.61
CA GLU A 25 6.44 4.56 11.67
C GLU A 25 6.72 5.29 10.33
N PHE A 26 5.87 5.10 9.31
CA PHE A 26 6.09 5.69 8.00
C PHE A 26 5.14 6.85 7.71
N ALA A 27 5.65 7.84 7.00
CA ALA A 27 4.91 9.01 6.51
C ALA A 27 4.02 8.70 5.27
N GLY A 28 3.54 7.46 5.16
CA GLY A 28 2.80 6.93 4.02
C GLY A 28 3.71 6.28 2.97
N TRP A 29 3.11 5.91 1.84
CA TRP A 29 3.84 5.24 0.76
C TRP A 29 4.78 6.18 0.00
N GLN A 30 4.27 7.33 -0.46
CA GLN A 30 4.94 8.18 -1.43
C GLN A 30 6.16 8.88 -0.85
N LYS A 31 7.28 8.81 -1.58
CA LYS A 31 8.53 9.51 -1.30
C LYS A 31 8.31 10.98 -0.94
N GLN A 32 8.98 11.43 0.12
CA GLN A 32 8.86 12.78 0.66
C GLN A 32 10.26 13.34 0.99
N PRO A 33 10.41 14.69 1.04
CA PRO A 33 11.71 15.31 1.34
C PRO A 33 12.29 14.93 2.71
N ASN A 34 11.45 14.48 3.66
CA ASN A 34 11.89 14.04 4.98
C ASN A 34 12.48 12.61 5.01
N GLY A 35 12.37 11.84 3.90
CA GLY A 35 12.93 10.50 3.79
C GLY A 35 12.27 9.43 4.67
N HIS A 36 11.05 9.66 5.16
CA HIS A 36 10.35 8.74 6.07
C HIS A 36 9.19 7.96 5.42
N ALA A 37 9.05 8.00 4.11
CA ALA A 37 8.05 7.21 3.41
C ALA A 37 8.53 5.76 3.18
N VAL A 38 7.57 4.84 3.00
CA VAL A 38 7.88 3.43 2.65
C VAL A 38 8.72 3.36 1.37
N GLN A 39 8.37 4.16 0.37
CA GLN A 39 9.09 4.24 -0.91
C GLN A 39 10.53 4.71 -0.73
N ASP A 40 10.80 5.69 0.15
CA ASP A 40 12.17 6.13 0.46
C ASP A 40 13.01 4.96 0.97
N LYS A 41 12.46 4.20 1.91
CA LYS A 41 13.17 3.08 2.55
C LYS A 41 13.39 1.90 1.62
N ILE A 42 12.44 1.62 0.73
CA ILE A 42 12.61 0.61 -0.32
C ILE A 42 13.71 1.03 -1.29
N GLU A 43 13.69 2.28 -1.77
CA GLU A 43 14.69 2.79 -2.71
C GLU A 43 16.09 2.85 -2.09
N GLU A 44 16.23 3.25 -0.82
CA GLU A 44 17.50 3.18 -0.06
C GLU A 44 18.04 1.75 0.04
N ALA A 45 17.17 0.77 0.24
CA ALA A 45 17.56 -0.64 0.32
C ALA A 45 17.95 -1.22 -1.05
N LEU A 46 17.20 -0.88 -2.10
CA LEU A 46 17.52 -1.28 -3.47
C LEU A 46 18.84 -0.67 -3.93
N GLU A 47 19.12 0.59 -3.59
CA GLU A 47 20.42 1.22 -3.89
C GLU A 47 21.60 0.48 -3.25
N LYS A 48 21.43 -0.04 -2.03
CA LYS A 48 22.47 -0.88 -1.38
C LYS A 48 22.66 -2.23 -2.10
N ILE A 49 21.60 -2.81 -2.67
CA ILE A 49 21.66 -4.07 -3.41
C ILE A 49 22.33 -3.86 -4.77
N PHE A 50 21.93 -2.82 -5.50
CA PHE A 50 22.35 -2.60 -6.89
C PHE A 50 23.56 -1.66 -7.04
N GLY A 51 23.96 -0.95 -5.98
CA GLY A 51 25.07 -0.01 -6.01
C GLY A 51 24.78 1.30 -6.75
N SER A 52 23.55 1.50 -7.20
CA SER A 52 23.06 2.68 -7.91
C SER A 52 21.61 2.96 -7.54
N PRO A 53 21.15 4.24 -7.64
CA PRO A 53 19.76 4.58 -7.34
C PRO A 53 18.78 3.82 -8.21
N VAL A 54 17.79 3.19 -7.58
CA VAL A 54 16.70 2.48 -8.23
C VAL A 54 15.39 3.16 -7.86
N ARG A 55 14.59 3.56 -8.85
CA ARG A 55 13.29 4.18 -8.63
C ARG A 55 12.20 3.13 -8.62
N THR A 56 11.22 3.32 -7.74
CA THR A 56 10.07 2.43 -7.63
C THR A 56 8.77 3.16 -7.96
N ILE A 57 7.80 2.41 -8.50
CA ILE A 57 6.45 2.93 -8.77
C ILE A 57 5.45 1.96 -8.14
N GLY A 58 4.70 2.46 -7.17
CA GLY A 58 3.67 1.68 -6.46
C GLY A 58 2.34 1.63 -7.21
N SER A 59 1.56 0.57 -6.99
CA SER A 59 0.20 0.40 -7.53
C SER A 59 -0.82 1.35 -6.88
N GLY A 60 -0.47 1.95 -5.74
CA GLY A 60 -1.31 2.92 -5.04
C GLY A 60 -0.54 3.60 -3.94
N ARG A 61 -1.10 4.70 -3.45
CA ARG A 61 -0.56 5.44 -2.31
C ARG A 61 -1.37 5.08 -1.06
N THR A 62 -0.69 5.00 0.07
CA THR A 62 -1.29 4.97 1.40
C THR A 62 -0.87 6.20 2.17
N ASP A 63 -1.74 6.67 3.06
CA ASP A 63 -1.43 7.80 3.94
C ASP A 63 -0.52 7.38 5.11
N ALA A 64 -0.02 8.35 5.86
CA ALA A 64 0.79 8.12 7.05
C ALA A 64 0.08 7.18 8.04
N GLY A 65 0.79 6.21 8.57
CA GLY A 65 0.28 5.22 9.52
C GLY A 65 -0.54 4.08 8.91
N VAL A 66 -0.85 4.12 7.60
CA VAL A 66 -1.64 3.07 6.94
C VAL A 66 -0.75 1.88 6.59
N HIS A 67 -1.18 0.69 7.01
CA HIS A 67 -0.53 -0.58 6.72
C HIS A 67 -0.89 -1.11 5.34
N ALA A 68 -0.12 -2.04 4.82
CA ALA A 68 -0.48 -2.83 3.65
C ALA A 68 -0.08 -4.29 3.84
N ILE A 69 -0.93 -5.20 3.39
CA ILE A 69 -0.64 -6.64 3.33
C ILE A 69 -0.39 -7.12 1.90
N GLY A 70 -0.53 -6.24 0.91
CA GLY A 70 -0.45 -6.58 -0.49
C GLY A 70 -0.23 -5.37 -1.41
N GLN A 71 0.70 -4.47 -1.07
CA GLN A 71 1.14 -3.42 -1.99
C GLN A 71 1.98 -4.03 -3.09
N VAL A 72 1.74 -3.61 -4.33
CA VAL A 72 2.58 -3.97 -5.47
C VAL A 72 3.35 -2.74 -5.94
N PHE A 73 4.63 -2.90 -6.18
CA PHE A 73 5.45 -1.90 -6.86
C PHE A 73 6.31 -2.55 -7.93
N HIS A 74 6.77 -1.76 -8.91
CA HIS A 74 7.75 -2.20 -9.88
C HIS A 74 8.98 -1.30 -9.86
N PHE A 75 10.08 -1.86 -10.37
CA PHE A 75 11.35 -1.17 -10.57
C PHE A 75 12.14 -1.82 -11.69
N ASP A 76 13.09 -1.10 -12.26
CA ASP A 76 13.99 -1.59 -13.29
C ASP A 76 15.40 -1.66 -12.72
N ALA A 77 16.01 -2.85 -12.81
CA ALA A 77 17.40 -3.06 -12.39
C ALA A 77 18.00 -4.33 -13.05
N PRO A 78 19.32 -4.37 -13.28
CA PRO A 78 19.99 -5.56 -13.79
C PRO A 78 20.11 -6.62 -12.68
N TRP A 79 19.86 -7.88 -13.02
CA TRP A 79 20.08 -9.00 -12.12
C TRP A 79 20.38 -10.26 -12.90
N MET A 80 21.58 -10.81 -12.70
CA MET A 80 22.10 -11.97 -13.45
C MET A 80 21.96 -13.30 -12.68
N HIS A 81 21.55 -13.22 -11.42
CA HIS A 81 21.42 -14.39 -10.54
C HIS A 81 19.98 -14.91 -10.52
N PRO A 82 19.71 -16.10 -9.94
CA PRO A 82 18.34 -16.58 -9.76
C PRO A 82 17.45 -15.56 -9.04
N LEU A 83 16.19 -15.48 -9.46
CA LEU A 83 15.18 -14.59 -8.88
C LEU A 83 15.11 -14.70 -7.35
N GLN A 84 15.20 -15.92 -6.83
CA GLN A 84 15.12 -16.19 -5.40
C GLN A 84 16.24 -15.50 -4.60
N SER A 85 17.43 -15.34 -5.19
CA SER A 85 18.53 -14.63 -4.53
C SER A 85 18.29 -13.12 -4.46
N LEU A 86 17.60 -12.52 -5.45
CA LEU A 86 17.18 -11.12 -5.37
C LEU A 86 16.14 -10.92 -4.27
N LEU A 87 15.12 -11.78 -4.20
CA LEU A 87 14.13 -11.72 -3.15
C LEU A 87 14.77 -11.87 -1.75
N GLN A 88 15.76 -12.75 -1.62
CA GLN A 88 16.49 -12.93 -0.36
C GLN A 88 17.36 -11.70 -0.02
N ALA A 89 18.01 -11.09 -1.01
CA ALA A 89 18.72 -9.83 -0.82
C ALA A 89 17.76 -8.71 -0.36
N MET A 90 16.60 -8.57 -1.00
CA MET A 90 15.57 -7.61 -0.58
C MET A 90 15.13 -7.86 0.88
N ARG A 91 14.89 -9.11 1.28
CA ARG A 91 14.55 -9.47 2.67
C ARG A 91 15.65 -9.12 3.67
N THR A 92 16.90 -9.13 3.25
CA THR A 92 18.05 -8.79 4.09
C THR A 92 18.23 -7.28 4.25
N TYR A 93 18.00 -6.52 3.18
CA TYR A 93 18.28 -5.07 3.15
C TYR A 93 17.07 -4.20 3.45
N PHE A 94 15.85 -4.71 3.29
CA PHE A 94 14.65 -3.96 3.66
C PHE A 94 14.60 -3.75 5.17
N PRO A 95 14.21 -2.56 5.63
CA PRO A 95 14.14 -2.29 7.06
C PRO A 95 13.02 -3.09 7.73
N THR A 96 13.14 -3.25 9.04
CA THR A 96 12.04 -3.79 9.85
C THR A 96 10.74 -3.03 9.55
N GLY A 97 9.64 -3.77 9.44
CA GLY A 97 8.34 -3.21 9.08
C GLY A 97 8.02 -3.23 7.59
N ILE A 98 8.97 -3.58 6.69
CA ILE A 98 8.71 -3.78 5.26
C ILE A 98 9.15 -5.19 4.85
N SER A 99 8.22 -5.99 4.33
CA SER A 99 8.46 -7.39 3.96
C SER A 99 8.17 -7.63 2.48
N PRO A 100 9.18 -7.89 1.63
CA PRO A 100 8.95 -8.35 0.27
C PRO A 100 8.47 -9.81 0.32
N LEU A 101 7.28 -10.06 -0.24
CA LEU A 101 6.61 -11.36 -0.20
C LEU A 101 6.87 -12.18 -1.44
N GLU A 102 6.71 -11.57 -2.59
CA GLU A 102 6.84 -12.20 -3.91
C GLU A 102 7.53 -11.23 -4.87
N LEU A 103 8.35 -11.76 -5.76
CA LEU A 103 9.04 -11.03 -6.81
C LEU A 103 8.80 -11.75 -8.13
N LYS A 104 8.55 -10.99 -9.21
CA LYS A 104 8.37 -11.51 -10.56
C LYS A 104 9.17 -10.67 -11.54
N GLU A 105 9.70 -11.32 -12.57
CA GLU A 105 10.18 -10.64 -13.76
C GLU A 105 8.97 -10.31 -14.65
N GLU A 106 8.88 -9.09 -15.10
CA GLU A 106 7.77 -8.57 -15.90
C GLU A 106 8.25 -8.11 -17.28
N THR A 107 7.32 -7.97 -18.17
CA THR A 107 7.59 -7.34 -19.47
C THR A 107 7.81 -5.83 -19.31
N ASN A 108 8.55 -5.22 -20.22
CA ASN A 108 8.94 -3.80 -20.11
C ASN A 108 7.75 -2.81 -20.16
N ASP A 109 6.60 -3.25 -20.61
CA ASP A 109 5.34 -2.49 -20.63
C ASP A 109 4.53 -2.59 -19.34
N PHE A 110 4.89 -3.51 -18.42
CA PHE A 110 4.21 -3.61 -17.14
C PHE A 110 4.35 -2.32 -16.34
N HIS A 111 3.24 -1.82 -15.79
CA HIS A 111 3.24 -0.65 -14.92
C HIS A 111 2.33 -0.88 -13.72
N ALA A 112 2.89 -0.97 -12.52
CA ALA A 112 2.15 -1.38 -11.31
C ALA A 112 0.89 -0.55 -11.04
N LEU A 113 0.93 0.76 -11.30
CA LEU A 113 -0.25 1.63 -11.11
C LEU A 113 -1.31 1.40 -12.19
N LEU A 114 -0.91 1.27 -13.46
CA LEU A 114 -1.84 1.15 -14.58
C LEU A 114 -2.40 -0.27 -14.73
N ALA A 115 -1.62 -1.28 -14.36
CA ALA A 115 -2.03 -2.68 -14.37
C ALA A 115 -2.91 -3.05 -13.16
N ALA A 116 -3.03 -2.18 -12.16
CA ALA A 116 -3.86 -2.43 -11.00
C ALA A 116 -5.34 -2.51 -11.38
N ARG A 117 -5.95 -3.67 -11.18
CA ARG A 117 -7.37 -3.90 -11.51
C ARG A 117 -8.31 -3.32 -10.46
N GLY A 118 -7.83 -3.16 -9.22
CA GLY A 118 -8.60 -2.62 -8.12
C GLY A 118 -7.81 -2.59 -6.82
N LYS A 119 -8.47 -2.07 -5.79
CA LYS A 119 -7.90 -1.94 -4.46
C LYS A 119 -8.91 -2.40 -3.42
N ARG A 120 -8.41 -3.01 -2.36
CA ARG A 120 -9.18 -3.38 -1.17
C ARG A 120 -8.61 -2.67 0.03
N TYR A 121 -9.46 -1.98 0.77
CA TYR A 121 -9.16 -1.40 2.07
C TYR A 121 -9.94 -2.11 3.15
N ARG A 122 -9.32 -2.29 4.31
CA ARG A 122 -9.96 -2.77 5.53
C ARG A 122 -9.74 -1.74 6.62
N TYR A 123 -10.82 -1.19 7.14
CA TYR A 123 -10.79 -0.31 8.28
C TYR A 123 -11.25 -1.10 9.50
N ARG A 124 -10.43 -1.17 10.54
CA ARG A 124 -10.69 -1.92 11.76
C ARG A 124 -11.03 -0.95 12.88
N LEU A 125 -12.23 -1.07 13.41
CA LEU A 125 -12.76 -0.25 14.48
C LEU A 125 -12.80 -1.08 15.76
N CYS A 126 -11.93 -0.78 16.71
CA CYS A 126 -11.91 -1.46 18.00
C CYS A 126 -12.99 -0.89 18.91
N LEU A 127 -13.79 -1.76 19.50
CA LEU A 127 -14.86 -1.42 20.45
C LEU A 127 -14.34 -1.33 21.88
N VAL A 128 -13.21 -1.94 22.18
CA VAL A 128 -12.61 -2.01 23.52
C VAL A 128 -11.27 -1.25 23.52
N TRP A 129 -11.16 -0.27 24.42
CA TRP A 129 -9.97 0.59 24.52
C TRP A 129 -8.67 -0.19 24.71
N ALA A 130 -8.68 -1.22 25.55
CA ALA A 130 -7.47 -2.00 25.84
C ALA A 130 -6.85 -2.69 24.60
N MET A 131 -7.67 -3.01 23.60
CA MET A 131 -7.16 -3.63 22.37
C MET A 131 -6.45 -2.62 21.45
N HIS A 132 -6.86 -1.36 21.46
CA HIS A 132 -6.18 -0.30 20.70
C HIS A 132 -4.75 -0.07 21.19
N GLU A 133 -4.50 -0.20 22.48
CA GLU A 133 -3.15 -0.07 23.05
C GLU A 133 -2.23 -1.23 22.64
N ALA A 134 -2.81 -2.41 22.42
CA ALA A 134 -2.07 -3.61 22.01
C ALA A 134 -1.87 -3.70 20.48
N ASP A 135 -2.79 -3.15 19.71
CA ASP A 135 -2.74 -3.20 18.22
C ASP A 135 -3.03 -1.83 17.62
N ARG A 136 -1.99 -1.13 17.21
CA ARG A 136 -2.07 0.19 16.58
C ARG A 136 -2.69 0.19 15.17
N SER A 137 -2.92 -0.99 14.60
CA SER A 137 -3.59 -1.13 13.30
C SER A 137 -5.11 -0.97 13.38
N VAL A 138 -5.67 -0.77 14.57
CA VAL A 138 -7.10 -0.56 14.80
C VAL A 138 -7.38 0.87 15.23
N TYR A 139 -8.57 1.38 14.86
CA TYR A 139 -9.05 2.68 15.33
C TYR A 139 -9.98 2.50 16.54
N SER A 140 -9.64 3.09 17.67
CA SER A 140 -10.46 3.01 18.87
C SER A 140 -11.69 3.92 18.78
N LEU A 141 -12.86 3.35 19.05
CA LEU A 141 -14.12 4.10 19.18
C LEU A 141 -14.34 4.67 20.57
N LYS A 142 -13.41 4.46 21.52
CA LYS A 142 -13.51 4.99 22.89
C LYS A 142 -14.87 4.70 23.52
N GLU A 143 -15.28 3.44 23.54
CA GLU A 143 -16.55 2.95 24.13
C GLU A 143 -17.83 3.48 23.46
N LYS A 144 -17.76 4.06 22.29
CA LYS A 144 -18.96 4.43 21.54
C LYS A 144 -19.73 3.20 21.08
N LYS A 145 -21.01 3.18 21.34
CA LYS A 145 -21.89 2.13 20.83
C LYS A 145 -22.05 2.29 19.31
N VAL A 146 -21.88 1.21 18.59
CA VAL A 146 -22.04 1.15 17.14
C VAL A 146 -23.35 0.46 16.81
N ASN A 147 -24.14 1.05 15.91
CA ASN A 147 -25.30 0.39 15.35
C ASN A 147 -24.89 -0.34 14.07
N LEU A 148 -24.54 -1.61 14.22
CA LEU A 148 -24.06 -2.45 13.12
C LEU A 148 -25.06 -2.53 11.98
N ALA A 149 -26.36 -2.73 12.28
CA ALA A 149 -27.41 -2.81 11.26
C ALA A 149 -27.53 -1.52 10.44
N ALA A 150 -27.44 -0.36 11.10
CA ALA A 150 -27.47 0.92 10.40
C ALA A 150 -26.22 1.11 9.53
N MET A 151 -25.04 0.68 9.99
CA MET A 151 -23.80 0.71 9.18
C MET A 151 -23.90 -0.20 7.95
N GLN A 152 -24.44 -1.41 8.12
CA GLN A 152 -24.63 -2.37 7.02
C GLN A 152 -25.61 -1.83 5.98
N GLU A 153 -26.69 -1.18 6.41
CA GLU A 153 -27.65 -0.55 5.50
C GLU A 153 -27.02 0.64 4.75
N ALA A 154 -26.31 1.52 5.47
CA ALA A 154 -25.61 2.64 4.87
C ALA A 154 -24.54 2.19 3.86
N ALA A 155 -23.84 1.08 4.11
CA ALA A 155 -22.81 0.54 3.23
C ALA A 155 -23.33 0.24 1.81
N LYS A 156 -24.59 -0.15 1.67
CA LYS A 156 -25.21 -0.45 0.38
C LYS A 156 -25.27 0.75 -0.57
N HIS A 157 -25.41 1.96 -0.01
CA HIS A 157 -25.49 3.20 -0.80
C HIS A 157 -24.17 3.59 -1.48
N PHE A 158 -23.05 3.01 -1.07
CA PHE A 158 -21.75 3.29 -1.67
C PHE A 158 -21.40 2.34 -2.83
N ILE A 159 -22.16 1.24 -2.97
CA ILE A 159 -21.91 0.25 -4.03
C ILE A 159 -22.42 0.81 -5.36
N GLY A 160 -21.59 0.73 -6.40
CA GLY A 160 -21.90 1.25 -7.72
C GLY A 160 -20.89 2.29 -8.18
N GLU A 161 -21.27 3.05 -9.19
CA GLU A 161 -20.49 4.18 -9.70
C GLU A 161 -21.14 5.48 -9.24
N HIS A 162 -20.41 6.24 -8.44
CA HIS A 162 -20.88 7.48 -7.84
C HIS A 162 -19.81 8.57 -7.91
N ASP A 163 -20.24 9.84 -7.87
CA ASP A 163 -19.34 10.95 -7.60
C ASP A 163 -19.04 11.02 -6.10
N PHE A 164 -17.77 10.77 -5.76
CA PHE A 164 -17.29 10.78 -4.38
C PHE A 164 -16.61 12.09 -3.97
N SER A 165 -16.92 13.20 -4.64
CA SER A 165 -16.36 14.52 -4.32
C SER A 165 -16.55 14.89 -2.85
N ALA A 166 -17.74 14.62 -2.28
CA ALA A 166 -18.07 14.91 -0.88
C ALA A 166 -17.28 14.08 0.14
N PHE A 167 -16.70 12.95 -0.31
CA PHE A 167 -15.92 12.04 0.52
C PHE A 167 -14.41 12.16 0.29
N SER A 168 -13.96 13.16 -0.46
CA SER A 168 -12.55 13.32 -0.81
C SER A 168 -12.05 14.72 -0.49
N VAL A 169 -10.75 14.80 -0.24
CA VAL A 169 -10.04 16.07 -0.13
C VAL A 169 -9.24 16.28 -1.41
N SER A 170 -9.48 17.39 -2.09
CA SER A 170 -8.69 17.75 -3.28
C SER A 170 -7.28 18.16 -2.85
N ARG A 171 -6.26 17.54 -3.44
CA ARG A 171 -4.86 17.85 -3.17
C ARG A 171 -4.02 17.65 -4.42
N GLY A 172 -3.40 18.72 -4.91
CA GLY A 172 -2.43 18.66 -6.00
C GLY A 172 -2.97 18.01 -7.28
N GLU A 173 -2.57 16.78 -7.58
CA GLU A 173 -2.98 16.07 -8.79
C GLU A 173 -4.48 15.78 -8.85
N ASP A 174 -5.15 15.61 -7.69
CA ASP A 174 -6.59 15.34 -7.63
C ASP A 174 -7.43 16.57 -8.04
N GLU A 175 -6.87 17.75 -7.98
CA GLU A 175 -7.54 18.99 -8.47
C GLU A 175 -7.64 19.01 -10.02
N LYS A 176 -6.78 18.26 -10.69
CA LYS A 176 -6.73 18.17 -12.15
C LYS A 176 -7.59 17.04 -12.70
N LEU A 177 -8.23 16.25 -11.85
CA LEU A 177 -9.08 15.15 -12.30
C LEU A 177 -10.36 15.71 -12.94
N GLU A 178 -10.62 15.32 -14.19
CA GLU A 178 -11.85 15.66 -14.92
C GLU A 178 -13.09 15.05 -14.25
N SER A 179 -12.95 13.91 -13.57
CA SER A 179 -14.04 13.22 -12.89
C SER A 179 -13.62 12.66 -11.55
N LYS A 180 -14.45 12.88 -10.53
CA LYS A 180 -14.34 12.26 -9.21
C LYS A 180 -15.24 11.04 -9.02
N ALA A 181 -15.85 10.56 -10.11
CA ALA A 181 -16.58 9.31 -10.11
C ALA A 181 -15.64 8.12 -9.87
N ARG A 182 -16.06 7.19 -9.02
CA ARG A 182 -15.34 5.94 -8.75
C ARG A 182 -16.33 4.79 -8.68
N LYS A 183 -15.90 3.62 -9.12
CA LYS A 183 -16.69 2.40 -9.05
C LYS A 183 -16.28 1.60 -7.82
N VAL A 184 -17.19 1.52 -6.88
CA VAL A 184 -17.07 0.68 -5.67
C VAL A 184 -17.81 -0.62 -5.92
N TRP A 185 -17.15 -1.74 -5.80
CA TRP A 185 -17.73 -3.06 -6.09
C TRP A 185 -18.35 -3.70 -4.86
N LYS A 186 -17.76 -3.39 -3.69
CA LYS A 186 -18.14 -4.03 -2.44
C LYS A 186 -17.89 -3.10 -1.28
N VAL A 187 -18.85 -3.04 -0.36
CA VAL A 187 -18.69 -2.48 0.98
C VAL A 187 -19.32 -3.47 1.95
N GLU A 188 -18.52 -4.03 2.84
CA GLU A 188 -18.99 -4.95 3.88
C GLU A 188 -18.68 -4.36 5.25
N VAL A 189 -19.63 -4.53 6.17
CA VAL A 189 -19.47 -4.23 7.58
C VAL A 189 -19.62 -5.55 8.34
N LEU A 190 -18.52 -6.00 8.93
CA LEU A 190 -18.40 -7.29 9.61
C LEU A 190 -18.15 -7.03 11.10
N GLU A 191 -18.80 -7.80 11.94
CA GLU A 191 -18.50 -7.84 13.38
C GLU A 191 -17.63 -9.05 13.66
N GLU A 192 -16.45 -8.81 14.23
CA GLU A 192 -15.52 -9.86 14.63
C GLU A 192 -15.07 -9.64 16.07
N LYS A 193 -15.61 -10.44 16.98
CA LYS A 193 -15.29 -10.37 18.41
C LYS A 193 -15.49 -8.96 18.99
N GLU A 194 -14.41 -8.21 19.17
CA GLU A 194 -14.38 -6.90 19.82
C GLU A 194 -14.08 -5.76 18.84
N GLU A 195 -14.18 -6.06 17.53
CA GLU A 195 -13.98 -5.07 16.48
C GLU A 195 -15.07 -5.13 15.41
N VAL A 196 -15.29 -4.00 14.75
CA VAL A 196 -16.06 -3.91 13.51
C VAL A 196 -15.09 -3.63 12.38
N GLN A 197 -15.15 -4.46 11.33
CA GLN A 197 -14.37 -4.28 10.13
C GLN A 197 -15.22 -3.69 9.02
N VAL A 198 -14.74 -2.62 8.39
CA VAL A 198 -15.32 -2.08 7.16
C VAL A 198 -14.38 -2.40 6.00
N VAL A 199 -14.82 -3.27 5.10
CA VAL A 199 -14.06 -3.69 3.92
C VAL A 199 -14.64 -3.00 2.69
N VAL A 200 -13.79 -2.28 1.96
CA VAL A 200 -14.19 -1.55 0.75
C VAL A 200 -13.32 -2.02 -0.42
N GLU A 201 -13.96 -2.39 -1.53
CA GLU A 201 -13.29 -2.79 -2.78
C GLU A 201 -13.80 -1.95 -3.95
N GLY A 202 -12.88 -1.50 -4.80
CA GLY A 202 -13.24 -0.67 -5.95
C GLY A 202 -12.11 -0.55 -6.97
N SER A 203 -12.42 0.06 -8.10
CA SER A 203 -11.46 0.28 -9.20
C SER A 203 -10.32 1.22 -8.80
N GLY A 204 -10.60 2.15 -7.88
CA GLY A 204 -9.66 3.12 -7.34
C GLY A 204 -10.38 4.04 -6.35
N PHE A 205 -9.61 4.80 -5.59
CA PHE A 205 -10.13 5.69 -4.56
C PHE A 205 -9.47 7.06 -4.67
N LEU A 206 -10.23 8.11 -4.37
CA LEU A 206 -9.71 9.47 -4.23
C LEU A 206 -8.95 9.61 -2.90
N TYR A 207 -8.19 10.68 -2.80
CA TYR A 207 -7.48 11.00 -1.58
C TYR A 207 -8.46 11.19 -0.41
N LYS A 208 -8.21 10.50 0.70
CA LYS A 208 -9.06 10.44 1.92
C LYS A 208 -10.45 9.81 1.74
N MET A 209 -10.83 9.35 0.56
CA MET A 209 -12.17 8.83 0.26
C MET A 209 -12.58 7.66 1.18
N VAL A 210 -11.71 6.68 1.43
CA VAL A 210 -12.00 5.52 2.28
C VAL A 210 -11.98 5.88 3.74
#